data_37d0afc4ac500e3f36aaccce1b4d57ea
#
_entry.id   37d0afc4ac500e3f36aaccce1b4d57ea
#
_cell.length_a   1.000
_cell.length_b   1.000
_cell.length_c   1.000
_cell.angle_alpha   90.00
_cell.angle_beta   90.00
_cell.angle_gamma   90.00
#
_symmetry.space_group_name_H-M   'P 1'
#
loop_
_entity.id
_entity.type
_entity.pdbx_description
1 polymer ?
#
loop_
_entity_poly.entity_id
_entity_poly.type
_entity_poly.pdbx_seq_one_letter_code
_entity_poly.pdbx_strand_id
1 'polypeptide(L)'
;MLSARCKDTWFSVGSMSLLDQIRVTPLQRISTPGGDVWHALKSTEESFQGFGEAYFSWVETESIKAWKQHLQMTMNLVVPIGTVRFVFCDLLRHSFREEEIGASNYSRITVPPNIWFGFQGMPEKLSLVLNLANLPHDPAEVERKMREEIDFNWQKE
;
A
#
# COMPACT_ATOMS: atom_id res chain seq x y z
N MET A 1 46.18 12.90 -38.12
CA MET A 1 46.01 12.87 -36.67
C MET A 1 44.69 13.51 -36.31
N LEU A 2 43.66 12.72 -36.10
CA LEU A 2 42.32 13.16 -35.65
C LEU A 2 41.98 12.37 -34.41
N SER A 3 41.97 13.10 -33.29
CA SER A 3 41.59 12.61 -31.97
C SER A 3 40.08 12.49 -31.91
N ALA A 4 39.54 11.28 -31.82
CA ALA A 4 38.16 11.04 -31.54
C ALA A 4 37.93 11.16 -30.02
N ARG A 5 37.23 12.23 -29.58
CA ARG A 5 36.74 12.34 -28.23
C ARG A 5 35.52 11.45 -28.09
N CYS A 6 35.64 10.39 -27.32
CA CYS A 6 34.53 9.61 -26.82
C CYS A 6 33.71 10.49 -25.87
N LYS A 7 32.46 10.80 -26.23
CA LYS A 7 31.53 11.47 -25.33
C LYS A 7 30.89 10.38 -24.47
N ASP A 8 31.36 10.26 -23.24
CA ASP A 8 30.71 9.44 -22.22
C ASP A 8 29.36 10.08 -21.87
N THR A 9 28.32 9.61 -22.48
CA THR A 9 26.95 9.86 -22.07
C THR A 9 26.64 8.96 -20.87
N TRP A 10 26.87 9.48 -19.69
CA TRP A 10 26.35 8.90 -18.46
C TRP A 10 24.83 9.05 -18.48
N PHE A 11 24.11 8.01 -18.89
CA PHE A 11 22.71 7.88 -18.57
C PHE A 11 22.63 7.68 -17.06
N SER A 12 22.27 8.71 -16.33
CA SER A 12 21.77 8.60 -14.96
C SER A 12 20.52 7.72 -15.02
N VAL A 13 20.67 6.45 -14.72
CA VAL A 13 19.55 5.58 -14.41
C VAL A 13 19.02 6.11 -13.08
N GLY A 14 18.01 6.96 -13.14
CA GLY A 14 17.29 7.43 -11.96
C GLY A 14 16.83 6.21 -11.18
N SER A 15 17.41 6.01 -9.99
CA SER A 15 17.01 4.92 -9.10
C SER A 15 15.50 5.05 -8.85
N MET A 16 14.72 4.03 -9.24
CA MET A 16 13.27 3.97 -8.98
C MET A 16 13.00 4.20 -7.50
N SER A 17 11.99 5.00 -7.19
CA SER A 17 11.52 5.16 -5.82
C SER A 17 10.94 3.83 -5.29
N LEU A 18 11.11 3.57 -4.00
CA LEU A 18 10.40 2.45 -3.36
C LEU A 18 8.89 2.56 -3.55
N LEU A 19 8.36 3.78 -3.62
CA LEU A 19 6.94 4.03 -3.81
C LEU A 19 6.42 3.61 -5.19
N ASP A 20 7.29 3.54 -6.21
CA ASP A 20 6.95 3.06 -7.55
C ASP A 20 6.66 1.55 -7.59
N GLN A 21 7.10 0.82 -6.57
CA GLN A 21 6.86 -0.62 -6.44
C GLN A 21 5.46 -0.95 -5.90
N ILE A 22 4.77 0.04 -5.32
CA ILE A 22 3.39 -0.12 -4.87
C ILE A 22 2.47 -0.22 -6.08
N ARG A 23 1.63 -1.26 -6.09
CA ARG A 23 0.67 -1.48 -7.17
C ARG A 23 -0.75 -1.25 -6.67
N VAL A 24 -1.54 -0.55 -7.45
CA VAL A 24 -2.99 -0.43 -7.25
C VAL A 24 -3.67 -1.17 -8.39
N THR A 25 -4.42 -2.21 -8.05
CA THR A 25 -5.10 -3.08 -9.00
C THR A 25 -6.60 -2.94 -8.83
N PRO A 26 -7.34 -2.43 -9.84
CA PRO A 26 -8.79 -2.45 -9.82
C PRO A 26 -9.32 -3.88 -9.69
N LEU A 27 -10.31 -4.08 -8.81
CA LEU A 27 -10.89 -5.38 -8.54
C LEU A 27 -12.27 -5.53 -9.17
N GLN A 28 -12.59 -6.76 -9.55
CA GLN A 28 -13.89 -7.07 -10.12
C GLN A 28 -14.96 -7.21 -9.03
N ARG A 29 -16.12 -6.66 -9.32
CA ARG A 29 -17.38 -6.92 -8.63
C ARG A 29 -18.34 -7.57 -9.63
N ILE A 30 -18.78 -8.75 -9.32
CA ILE A 30 -19.67 -9.56 -10.19
C ILE A 30 -21.04 -9.56 -9.55
N SER A 31 -22.01 -9.00 -10.26
CA SER A 31 -23.39 -9.00 -9.78
C SER A 31 -24.00 -10.39 -9.93
N THR A 32 -24.55 -10.91 -8.84
CA THR A 32 -25.23 -12.21 -8.83
C THR A 32 -26.56 -12.11 -8.07
N PRO A 33 -27.56 -12.96 -8.42
CA PRO A 33 -28.81 -13.00 -7.66
C PRO A 33 -28.57 -13.28 -6.17
N GLY A 34 -29.12 -12.43 -5.32
CA GLY A 34 -28.98 -12.57 -3.87
C GLY A 34 -27.77 -11.87 -3.25
N GLY A 35 -26.86 -11.29 -4.07
CA GLY A 35 -25.74 -10.49 -3.61
C GLY A 35 -24.52 -10.62 -4.50
N ASP A 36 -23.72 -9.57 -4.57
CA ASP A 36 -22.54 -9.48 -5.44
C ASP A 36 -21.35 -10.28 -4.90
N VAL A 37 -20.54 -10.79 -5.81
CA VAL A 37 -19.22 -11.40 -5.50
C VAL A 37 -18.14 -10.36 -5.77
N TRP A 38 -17.37 -10.03 -4.75
CA TRP A 38 -16.29 -9.08 -4.83
C TRP A 38 -14.94 -9.81 -4.73
N HIS A 39 -14.16 -9.77 -5.80
CA HIS A 39 -12.84 -10.41 -5.82
C HIS A 39 -11.86 -9.63 -4.93
N ALA A 40 -10.90 -10.34 -4.34
CA ALA A 40 -9.83 -9.76 -3.54
C ALA A 40 -8.44 -10.09 -4.09
N LEU A 41 -8.10 -11.37 -4.20
CA LEU A 41 -6.81 -11.84 -4.70
C LEU A 41 -6.97 -13.25 -5.27
N LYS A 42 -6.31 -13.51 -6.39
CA LYS A 42 -6.20 -14.85 -7.00
C LYS A 42 -4.75 -15.32 -6.96
N SER A 43 -4.54 -16.60 -6.72
CA SER A 43 -3.18 -17.18 -6.74
C SER A 43 -2.48 -17.13 -8.10
N THR A 44 -3.24 -16.83 -9.16
CA THR A 44 -2.72 -16.67 -10.54
C THR A 44 -2.28 -15.25 -10.87
N GLU A 45 -2.50 -14.29 -9.96
CA GLU A 45 -2.10 -12.90 -10.15
C GLU A 45 -0.63 -12.68 -9.77
N GLU A 46 0.05 -11.78 -10.49
CA GLU A 46 1.45 -11.45 -10.24
C GLU A 46 1.70 -10.90 -8.82
N SER A 47 0.72 -10.24 -8.24
CA SER A 47 0.78 -9.72 -6.86
C SER A 47 0.65 -10.78 -5.77
N PHE A 48 0.31 -12.03 -6.13
CA PHE A 48 0.28 -13.14 -5.20
C PHE A 48 1.70 -13.66 -4.94
N GLN A 49 2.20 -13.44 -3.74
CA GLN A 49 3.54 -13.86 -3.29
C GLN A 49 3.47 -15.00 -2.26
N GLY A 50 2.41 -15.81 -2.31
CA GLY A 50 2.13 -16.84 -1.31
C GLY A 50 1.08 -16.38 -0.30
N PHE A 51 0.74 -17.30 0.62
CA PHE A 51 -0.22 -17.07 1.69
C PHE A 51 0.40 -17.35 3.05
N GLY A 52 0.41 -16.38 3.92
CA GLY A 52 0.80 -16.53 5.33
C GLY A 52 -0.40 -16.41 6.26
N GLU A 53 -1.12 -15.29 6.16
CA GLU A 53 -2.31 -15.03 6.94
C GLU A 53 -3.27 -14.07 6.23
N ALA A 54 -4.53 -14.10 6.64
CA ALA A 54 -5.52 -13.10 6.26
C ALA A 54 -6.23 -12.59 7.51
N TYR A 55 -6.38 -11.27 7.63
CA TYR A 55 -7.08 -10.69 8.75
C TYR A 55 -7.81 -9.40 8.37
N PHE A 56 -8.84 -9.09 9.13
CA PHE A 56 -9.58 -7.86 9.04
C PHE A 56 -9.17 -6.88 10.12
N SER A 57 -9.11 -5.59 9.78
CA SER A 57 -8.91 -4.49 10.71
C SER A 57 -10.02 -3.48 10.56
N TRP A 58 -10.73 -3.20 11.63
CA TRP A 58 -11.64 -2.07 11.68
C TRP A 58 -10.87 -0.76 11.79
N VAL A 59 -11.34 0.26 11.09
CA VAL A 59 -10.80 1.61 11.11
C VAL A 59 -11.94 2.57 11.39
N GLU A 60 -11.88 3.19 12.56
CA GLU A 60 -12.85 4.21 12.96
C GLU A 60 -12.72 5.45 12.08
N THR A 61 -13.81 6.20 11.97
CA THR A 61 -13.84 7.46 11.20
C THR A 61 -12.76 8.41 11.71
N GLU A 62 -12.03 9.03 10.78
CA GLU A 62 -10.95 9.98 11.04
C GLU A 62 -9.77 9.44 11.87
N SER A 63 -9.85 8.19 12.35
CA SER A 63 -8.78 7.55 13.09
C SER A 63 -7.56 7.31 12.22
N ILE A 64 -6.39 7.69 12.74
CA ILE A 64 -5.09 7.54 12.08
C ILE A 64 -4.32 6.42 12.76
N LYS A 65 -3.88 5.42 11.97
CA LYS A 65 -2.97 4.36 12.40
C LYS A 65 -1.66 4.49 11.62
N ALA A 66 -0.62 5.06 12.24
CA ALA A 66 0.68 5.33 11.64
C ALA A 66 1.78 5.25 12.71
N TRP A 67 3.00 4.94 12.38
CA TRP A 67 3.58 4.42 11.15
C TRP A 67 4.08 3.00 11.38
N LYS A 68 4.07 2.22 10.35
CA LYS A 68 4.51 0.83 10.39
C LYS A 68 5.28 0.49 9.11
N GLN A 69 6.26 -0.40 9.22
CA GLN A 69 7.00 -0.96 8.12
C GLN A 69 7.15 -2.45 8.33
N HIS A 70 6.93 -3.23 7.28
CA HIS A 70 7.27 -4.64 7.24
C HIS A 70 8.64 -4.84 6.57
N LEU A 71 9.49 -5.69 7.11
CA LEU A 71 10.83 -5.95 6.57
C LEU A 71 10.82 -7.06 5.51
N GLN A 72 9.85 -7.96 5.56
CA GLN A 72 9.78 -9.13 4.67
C GLN A 72 8.37 -9.35 4.08
N MET A 73 7.31 -8.94 4.79
CA MET A 73 5.94 -9.18 4.39
C MET A 73 5.55 -8.32 3.19
N THR A 74 4.94 -8.95 2.18
CA THR A 74 4.14 -8.28 1.16
C THR A 74 2.68 -8.28 1.61
N MET A 75 2.07 -7.10 1.64
CA MET A 75 0.66 -6.92 1.96
C MET A 75 -0.18 -6.76 0.70
N ASN A 76 -1.38 -7.33 0.70
CA ASN A 76 -2.42 -7.07 -0.27
C ASN A 76 -3.63 -6.52 0.47
N LEU A 77 -3.84 -5.21 0.39
CA LEU A 77 -4.85 -4.47 1.15
C LEU A 77 -6.09 -4.22 0.31
N VAL A 78 -7.24 -4.56 0.86
CA VAL A 78 -8.56 -4.35 0.25
C VAL A 78 -9.49 -3.70 1.27
N VAL A 79 -10.36 -2.79 0.84
CA VAL A 79 -11.34 -2.10 1.70
C VAL A 79 -12.75 -2.40 1.19
N PRO A 80 -13.39 -3.48 1.68
CA PRO A 80 -14.75 -3.86 1.24
C PRO A 80 -15.85 -3.00 1.86
N ILE A 81 -15.60 -2.37 3.01
CA ILE A 81 -16.55 -1.50 3.71
C ILE A 81 -15.86 -0.18 4.02
N GLY A 82 -16.54 0.92 3.72
CA GLY A 82 -16.02 2.27 3.95
C GLY A 82 -15.02 2.72 2.90
N THR A 83 -14.17 3.65 3.31
CA THR A 83 -13.09 4.23 2.51
C THR A 83 -11.90 4.51 3.42
N VAL A 84 -10.71 4.16 2.97
CA VAL A 84 -9.47 4.37 3.71
C VAL A 84 -8.45 5.06 2.82
N ARG A 85 -7.84 6.09 3.36
CA ARG A 85 -6.67 6.76 2.77
C ARG A 85 -5.41 6.12 3.32
N PHE A 86 -4.63 5.50 2.45
CA PHE A 86 -3.31 4.97 2.76
C PHE A 86 -2.25 5.97 2.38
N VAL A 87 -1.25 6.14 3.22
CA VAL A 87 -0.10 7.01 2.99
C VAL A 87 1.16 6.17 3.10
N PHE A 88 1.96 6.21 2.06
CA PHE A 88 3.23 5.51 1.97
C PHE A 88 4.37 6.52 1.95
N CYS A 89 5.47 6.20 2.61
CA CYS A 89 6.61 7.09 2.76
C CYS A 89 7.92 6.42 2.35
N ASP A 90 8.67 7.09 1.50
CA ASP A 90 10.08 6.83 1.25
C ASP A 90 10.89 7.83 2.10
N LEU A 91 11.38 7.37 3.27
CA LEU A 91 12.11 8.22 4.20
C LEU A 91 13.42 8.77 3.63
N LEU A 92 14.09 8.00 2.77
CA LEU A 92 15.36 8.43 2.19
C LEU A 92 15.18 9.59 1.20
N ARG A 93 14.03 9.65 0.55
CA ARG A 93 13.70 10.68 -0.44
C ARG A 93 12.79 11.77 0.11
N HIS A 94 12.32 11.65 1.34
CA HIS A 94 11.31 12.54 1.94
C HIS A 94 10.08 12.71 1.02
N SER A 95 9.63 11.61 0.42
CA SER A 95 8.51 11.62 -0.52
C SER A 95 7.38 10.73 -0.04
N PHE A 96 6.15 11.12 -0.41
CA PHE A 96 4.93 10.43 -0.02
C PHE A 96 4.11 10.06 -1.26
N ARG A 97 3.39 8.96 -1.14
CA ARG A 97 2.36 8.54 -2.07
C ARG A 97 1.09 8.25 -1.29
N GLU A 98 -0.02 8.81 -1.75
CA GLU A 98 -1.33 8.59 -1.15
C GLU A 98 -2.21 7.79 -2.11
N GLU A 99 -2.94 6.84 -1.55
CA GLU A 99 -3.95 6.06 -2.27
C GLU A 99 -5.21 5.97 -1.43
N GLU A 100 -6.35 6.27 -2.03
CA GLU A 100 -7.65 6.14 -1.39
C GLU A 100 -8.44 5.04 -2.08
N ILE A 101 -8.78 3.98 -1.33
CA ILE A 101 -9.58 2.87 -1.82
C ILE A 101 -10.78 2.59 -0.90
N GLY A 102 -11.81 2.05 -1.48
CA GLY A 102 -13.05 1.73 -0.78
C GLY A 102 -14.10 1.16 -1.73
N ALA A 103 -15.34 1.09 -1.28
CA ALA A 103 -16.42 0.51 -2.07
C ALA A 103 -16.69 1.27 -3.39
N SER A 104 -16.44 2.58 -3.46
CA SER A 104 -16.61 3.39 -4.66
C SER A 104 -15.41 3.31 -5.61
N ASN A 105 -14.23 3.05 -5.08
CA ASN A 105 -12.97 2.84 -5.82
C ASN A 105 -12.39 1.49 -5.41
N TYR A 106 -13.10 0.41 -5.76
CA TYR A 106 -12.77 -0.93 -5.28
C TYR A 106 -11.51 -1.46 -5.96
N SER A 107 -10.43 -1.40 -5.22
CA SER A 107 -9.09 -1.76 -5.69
C SER A 107 -8.32 -2.48 -4.58
N ARG A 108 -7.25 -3.16 -4.96
CA ARG A 108 -6.27 -3.73 -4.05
C ARG A 108 -4.98 -2.95 -4.15
N ILE A 109 -4.40 -2.60 -2.99
CA ILE A 109 -3.06 -2.05 -2.91
C ILE A 109 -2.11 -3.18 -2.52
N THR A 110 -1.14 -3.47 -3.37
CA THR A 110 -0.05 -4.41 -3.09
C THR A 110 1.17 -3.62 -2.64
N VAL A 111 1.58 -3.85 -1.40
CA VAL A 111 2.69 -3.13 -0.75
C VAL A 111 3.83 -4.11 -0.51
N PRO A 112 4.96 -3.98 -1.21
CA PRO A 112 6.15 -4.78 -0.93
C PRO A 112 6.78 -4.39 0.42
N PRO A 113 7.73 -5.19 0.95
CA PRO A 113 8.42 -4.86 2.18
C PRO A 113 9.25 -3.56 2.07
N ASN A 114 9.69 -3.06 3.22
CA ASN A 114 10.56 -1.88 3.40
C ASN A 114 9.91 -0.53 3.02
N ILE A 115 8.59 -0.45 3.02
CA ILE A 115 7.85 0.79 2.81
C ILE A 115 7.16 1.18 4.12
N TRP A 116 7.44 2.38 4.62
CA TRP A 116 6.70 2.97 5.72
C TRP A 116 5.29 3.33 5.27
N PHE A 117 4.30 2.96 6.05
CA PHE A 117 2.92 3.30 5.74
C PHE A 117 2.11 3.62 6.99
N GLY A 118 1.08 4.39 6.78
CA GLY A 118 -0.01 4.63 7.70
C GLY A 118 -1.31 4.74 6.94
N PHE A 119 -2.41 4.78 7.64
CA PHE A 119 -3.72 4.94 7.03
C PHE A 119 -4.72 5.64 7.95
N GLN A 120 -5.73 6.22 7.32
CA GLN A 120 -6.78 6.99 7.99
C GLN A 120 -8.15 6.55 7.47
N GLY A 121 -9.09 6.31 8.37
CA GLY A 121 -10.50 6.14 8.04
C GLY A 121 -11.10 7.45 7.54
N MET A 122 -11.89 7.41 6.47
CA MET A 122 -12.59 8.59 5.98
C MET A 122 -13.82 8.90 6.86
N PRO A 123 -14.31 10.17 6.87
CA PRO A 123 -15.29 10.62 7.85
C PRO A 123 -16.70 10.03 7.68
N GLU A 124 -17.04 9.48 6.49
CA GLU A 124 -18.40 9.11 6.16
C GLU A 124 -18.90 7.90 6.97
N LYS A 125 -18.03 6.92 7.25
CA LYS A 125 -18.39 5.73 8.01
C LYS A 125 -17.18 4.90 8.45
N LEU A 126 -17.44 4.02 9.42
CA LEU A 126 -16.54 2.95 9.84
C LEU A 126 -16.07 2.12 8.63
N SER A 127 -14.79 1.86 8.55
CA SER A 127 -14.19 1.13 7.43
C SER A 127 -13.61 -0.22 7.86
N LEU A 128 -13.56 -1.17 6.93
CA LEU A 128 -12.98 -2.48 7.12
C LEU A 128 -11.87 -2.70 6.12
N VAL A 129 -10.67 -2.99 6.60
CA VAL A 129 -9.51 -3.36 5.78
C VAL A 129 -9.29 -4.86 5.89
N LEU A 130 -9.20 -5.54 4.75
CA LEU A 130 -8.69 -6.91 4.64
C LEU A 130 -7.22 -6.85 4.24
N ASN A 131 -6.34 -7.49 4.98
CA ASN A 131 -4.97 -7.78 4.54
C ASN A 131 -4.83 -9.27 4.20
N LEU A 132 -4.36 -9.54 2.99
CA LEU A 132 -3.96 -10.87 2.53
C LEU A 132 -2.42 -10.86 2.46
N ALA A 133 -1.78 -11.34 3.52
CA ALA A 133 -0.34 -11.29 3.70
C ALA A 133 0.34 -12.60 3.26
N ASN A 134 1.53 -12.49 2.68
CA ASN A 134 2.31 -13.66 2.26
C ASN A 134 3.06 -14.35 3.39
N LEU A 135 3.16 -13.71 4.56
CA LEU A 135 3.79 -14.26 5.77
C LEU A 135 2.82 -14.15 6.95
N PRO A 136 2.86 -15.09 7.91
CA PRO A 136 2.16 -14.93 9.17
C PRO A 136 2.79 -13.80 9.99
N HIS A 137 2.03 -13.25 10.92
CA HIS A 137 2.50 -12.18 11.79
C HIS A 137 3.71 -12.62 12.63
N ASP A 138 4.79 -11.87 12.50
CA ASP A 138 5.99 -11.99 13.33
C ASP A 138 6.37 -10.58 13.82
N PRO A 139 6.36 -10.32 15.14
CA PRO A 139 6.76 -9.03 15.68
C PRO A 139 8.19 -8.62 15.31
N ALA A 140 9.08 -9.59 15.05
CA ALA A 140 10.48 -9.33 14.72
C ALA A 140 10.67 -8.77 13.31
N GLU A 141 9.68 -8.94 12.40
CA GLU A 141 9.73 -8.40 11.03
C GLU A 141 9.02 -7.06 10.88
N VAL A 142 8.58 -6.45 12.00
CA VAL A 142 7.79 -5.21 11.99
C VAL A 142 8.54 -4.11 12.71
N GLU A 143 8.71 -2.98 12.05
CA GLU A 143 9.16 -1.74 12.66
C GLU A 143 8.00 -0.75 12.81
N ARG A 144 8.08 0.07 13.86
CA ARG A 144 7.07 1.08 14.19
C ARG A 144 7.72 2.41 14.52
N LYS A 145 7.03 3.48 14.16
CA LYS A 145 7.34 4.85 14.56
C LYS A 145 6.10 5.53 15.07
N MET A 146 6.29 6.46 15.99
CA MET A 146 5.17 7.34 16.40
C MET A 146 4.77 8.24 15.22
N ARG A 147 3.52 8.71 15.24
CA ARG A 147 2.99 9.52 14.13
C ARG A 147 3.83 10.76 13.86
N GLU A 148 4.37 11.37 14.91
CA GLU A 148 5.15 12.61 14.88
C GLU A 148 6.59 12.42 14.37
N GLU A 149 7.08 11.19 14.27
CA GLU A 149 8.44 10.89 13.80
C GLU A 149 8.56 10.97 12.27
N ILE A 150 7.44 10.96 11.55
CA ILE A 150 7.41 11.20 10.10
C ILE A 150 6.48 12.39 9.87
N ASP A 151 7.05 13.48 9.39
CA ASP A 151 6.32 14.73 9.17
C ASP A 151 5.41 14.61 7.94
N PHE A 152 4.14 14.31 8.19
CA PHE A 152 3.09 14.23 7.19
C PHE A 152 1.81 14.91 7.69
N ASN A 153 1.25 15.79 6.85
CA ASN A 153 -0.01 16.45 7.18
C ASN A 153 -1.20 15.51 6.91
N TRP A 154 -1.75 14.92 7.97
CA TRP A 154 -2.91 14.05 7.91
C TRP A 154 -4.24 14.80 7.73
N GLN A 155 -4.26 16.10 7.98
CA GLN A 155 -5.45 16.94 7.76
C GLN A 155 -5.47 17.36 6.29
N LYS A 156 -6.41 16.81 5.51
CA LYS A 156 -6.77 17.40 4.21
C LYS A 156 -7.84 18.46 4.46
N GLU A 157 -7.60 19.67 3.95
CA GLU A 157 -8.64 20.66 3.75
C GLU A 157 -9.57 20.24 2.61
#